data_e2931ccc0b4867f9dd05990a9e644db7
#
_entry.id   e2931ccc0b4867f9dd05990a9e644db7
#
_cell.length_a   1.000
_cell.length_b   1.000
_cell.length_c   1.000
_cell.angle_alpha   90.00
_cell.angle_beta   90.00
_cell.angle_gamma   90.00
#
_symmetry.space_group_name_H-M   'P 1'
#
loop_
_entity.id
_entity.type
_entity.pdbx_description
1 polymer ?
#
loop_
_entity_poly.entity_id
_entity_poly.type
_entity_poly.pdbx_seq_one_letter_code
_entity_poly.pdbx_strand_id
1 'polypeptide(L)'
;RDKVKMQGAIQKWVDHSISVTVNLPNNVSEGLVAQVYRTAWECGCKGVTVYRDGCRDGVLLEKGSKKKQKCEEHPGQVPKRPKSIPADIVRFKNGTEDWIAFVGLQDGRPYEVFTGKIEEDAMYIPRKIDKGYIIKVREEDGTKRYDFQYTDRYGYTNTIGGISRLFDEEFWNYAKLISGVLRHGMPIEKLSLIHISEPTRHSLISY
;
A
#
# COMPACT_ATOMS: atom_id res chain seq x y z
N ARG A 1 27.92 -24.55 -1.59
CA ARG A 1 28.44 -25.32 -2.76
C ARG A 1 27.73 -26.66 -2.91
N ASP A 2 27.49 -27.40 -1.86
CA ASP A 2 26.92 -28.74 -1.90
C ASP A 2 25.49 -28.76 -2.43
N LYS A 3 24.68 -27.77 -2.08
CA LYS A 3 23.31 -27.59 -2.61
C LYS A 3 23.27 -27.49 -4.14
N VAL A 4 24.21 -26.73 -4.74
CA VAL A 4 24.30 -26.56 -6.20
C VAL A 4 24.79 -27.84 -6.87
N LYS A 5 25.76 -28.53 -6.29
CA LYS A 5 26.25 -29.81 -6.79
C LYS A 5 25.15 -30.89 -6.76
N MET A 6 24.38 -30.92 -5.69
CA MET A 6 23.21 -31.80 -5.57
C MET A 6 22.16 -31.49 -6.64
N GLN A 7 21.86 -30.21 -6.87
CA GLN A 7 20.96 -29.78 -7.95
C GLN A 7 21.45 -30.25 -9.32
N GLY A 8 22.75 -30.09 -9.62
CA GLY A 8 23.33 -30.54 -10.88
C GLY A 8 23.28 -32.06 -11.06
N ALA A 9 23.47 -32.82 -9.97
CA ALA A 9 23.35 -34.28 -10.00
C ALA A 9 21.91 -34.73 -10.33
N ILE A 10 20.90 -34.05 -9.74
CA ILE A 10 19.47 -34.35 -9.97
C ILE A 10 19.05 -33.88 -11.37
N GLN A 11 19.57 -32.73 -11.86
CA GLN A 11 19.22 -32.13 -13.13
C GLN A 11 19.46 -33.09 -14.33
N LYS A 12 20.41 -34.02 -14.21
CA LYS A 12 20.70 -35.03 -15.25
C LYS A 12 19.53 -35.98 -15.50
N TRP A 13 18.65 -36.13 -14.53
CA TRP A 13 17.52 -37.05 -14.53
C TRP A 13 16.17 -36.37 -14.71
N VAL A 14 16.16 -35.04 -14.87
CA VAL A 14 14.95 -34.23 -14.96
C VAL A 14 14.99 -33.40 -16.24
N ASP A 15 13.98 -33.57 -17.09
CA ASP A 15 13.87 -32.87 -18.38
C ASP A 15 13.62 -31.36 -18.19
N HIS A 16 12.83 -31.00 -17.19
CA HIS A 16 12.55 -29.61 -16.87
C HIS A 16 13.67 -28.95 -16.06
N SER A 17 13.69 -27.62 -16.04
CA SER A 17 14.60 -26.85 -15.21
C SER A 17 14.22 -26.99 -13.75
N ILE A 18 15.20 -27.27 -12.88
CA ILE A 18 15.02 -27.27 -11.44
C ILE A 18 15.29 -25.86 -10.93
N SER A 19 14.31 -25.25 -10.25
CA SER A 19 14.48 -23.95 -9.61
C SER A 19 14.86 -24.14 -8.14
N VAL A 20 16.12 -23.81 -7.82
CA VAL A 20 16.61 -23.84 -6.43
C VAL A 20 17.20 -22.50 -6.08
N THR A 21 16.75 -21.92 -4.96
CA THR A 21 17.30 -20.68 -4.42
C THR A 21 18.43 -20.98 -3.43
N VAL A 22 19.57 -20.38 -3.69
CA VAL A 22 20.72 -20.41 -2.79
C VAL A 22 20.64 -19.14 -1.90
N ASN A 23 20.36 -19.32 -0.61
CA ASN A 23 20.33 -18.21 0.34
C ASN A 23 21.75 -17.93 0.83
N LEU A 24 22.15 -16.66 0.77
CA LEU A 24 23.44 -16.18 1.21
C LEU A 24 23.26 -15.10 2.29
N PRO A 25 24.12 -15.05 3.32
CA PRO A 25 24.07 -14.00 4.32
C PRO A 25 24.42 -12.62 3.73
N ASN A 26 24.00 -11.55 4.40
CA ASN A 26 24.15 -10.17 3.91
C ASN A 26 25.63 -9.76 3.65
N ASN A 27 26.56 -10.28 4.43
CA ASN A 27 28.00 -9.94 4.38
C ASN A 27 28.81 -10.72 3.32
N VAL A 28 28.12 -11.35 2.37
CA VAL A 28 28.78 -12.15 1.33
C VAL A 28 29.44 -11.27 0.27
N SER A 29 30.69 -11.61 -0.09
CA SER A 29 31.43 -10.95 -1.17
C SER A 29 30.87 -11.30 -2.56
N GLU A 30 30.98 -10.38 -3.51
CA GLU A 30 30.61 -10.61 -4.89
C GLU A 30 31.32 -11.82 -5.53
N GLY A 31 32.59 -12.05 -5.14
CA GLY A 31 33.35 -13.19 -5.59
C GLY A 31 32.73 -14.54 -5.22
N LEU A 32 32.09 -14.64 -4.06
CA LEU A 32 31.40 -15.87 -3.65
C LEU A 32 30.09 -16.06 -4.43
N VAL A 33 29.40 -14.99 -4.74
CA VAL A 33 28.19 -15.02 -5.59
C VAL A 33 28.58 -15.49 -7.00
N ALA A 34 29.62 -14.90 -7.59
CA ALA A 34 30.15 -15.30 -8.90
C ALA A 34 30.54 -16.78 -8.92
N GLN A 35 31.14 -17.27 -7.82
CA GLN A 35 31.53 -18.68 -7.71
C GLN A 35 30.33 -19.61 -7.62
N VAL A 36 29.20 -19.20 -6.99
CA VAL A 36 27.97 -20.00 -6.99
C VAL A 36 27.42 -20.16 -8.39
N TYR A 37 27.37 -19.09 -9.19
CA TYR A 37 26.93 -19.14 -10.58
C TYR A 37 27.85 -20.01 -11.45
N ARG A 38 29.17 -19.85 -11.29
CA ARG A 38 30.16 -20.68 -12.02
C ARG A 38 29.99 -22.16 -11.69
N THR A 39 29.86 -22.50 -10.40
CA THR A 39 29.65 -23.89 -9.96
C THR A 39 28.34 -24.45 -10.50
N ALA A 40 27.27 -23.64 -10.57
CA ALA A 40 26.00 -24.08 -11.16
C ALA A 40 26.13 -24.41 -12.64
N TRP A 41 26.85 -23.58 -13.39
CA TRP A 41 27.13 -23.82 -14.81
C TRP A 41 28.00 -25.06 -15.02
N GLU A 42 29.09 -25.22 -14.26
CA GLU A 42 30.00 -26.39 -14.31
C GLU A 42 29.27 -27.71 -13.96
N CYS A 43 28.29 -27.65 -13.07
CA CYS A 43 27.47 -28.80 -12.68
C CYS A 43 26.32 -29.10 -13.68
N GLY A 44 26.15 -28.32 -14.74
CA GLY A 44 25.09 -28.51 -15.74
C GLY A 44 23.70 -28.16 -15.24
N CYS A 45 23.58 -27.23 -14.24
CA CYS A 45 22.28 -26.74 -13.83
C CYS A 45 21.65 -25.86 -14.91
N LYS A 46 20.37 -26.10 -15.26
CA LYS A 46 19.63 -25.30 -16.26
C LYS A 46 19.17 -23.94 -15.68
N GLY A 47 19.16 -23.78 -14.36
CA GLY A 47 18.82 -22.54 -13.67
C GLY A 47 19.34 -22.52 -12.24
N VAL A 48 19.66 -21.35 -11.72
CA VAL A 48 20.02 -21.12 -10.32
C VAL A 48 19.56 -19.73 -9.92
N THR A 49 18.98 -19.62 -8.74
CA THR A 49 18.60 -18.34 -8.14
C THR A 49 19.43 -18.12 -6.89
N VAL A 50 19.96 -16.92 -6.74
CA VAL A 50 20.70 -16.51 -5.52
C VAL A 50 19.89 -15.44 -4.81
N TYR A 51 19.66 -15.64 -3.52
CA TYR A 51 19.09 -14.65 -2.62
C TYR A 51 20.11 -14.26 -1.57
N ARG A 52 20.35 -12.97 -1.40
CA ARG A 52 21.18 -12.41 -0.34
C ARG A 52 20.29 -11.75 0.70
N ASP A 53 20.50 -12.08 1.98
CA ASP A 53 19.73 -11.47 3.05
C ASP A 53 19.82 -9.94 3.02
N GLY A 54 18.67 -9.28 3.16
CA GLY A 54 18.55 -7.83 3.13
C GLY A 54 18.56 -7.18 1.75
N CYS A 55 18.56 -7.94 0.63
CA CYS A 55 18.46 -7.34 -0.70
C CYS A 55 17.01 -7.03 -1.14
N ARG A 56 16.01 -7.49 -0.38
CA ARG A 56 14.60 -7.13 -0.54
C ARG A 56 13.96 -6.99 0.82
N ASP A 57 13.36 -5.85 1.09
CA ASP A 57 12.54 -5.66 2.28
C ASP A 57 11.27 -6.50 2.17
N GLY A 58 11.02 -7.35 3.17
CA GLY A 58 9.74 -8.02 3.38
C GLY A 58 9.63 -9.48 2.98
N VAL A 59 10.69 -10.18 2.58
CA VAL A 59 10.62 -11.61 2.22
C VAL A 59 11.50 -12.46 3.15
N LEU A 60 10.86 -13.32 3.95
CA LEU A 60 11.37 -14.34 4.84
C LEU A 60 11.73 -13.88 6.27
N LEU A 61 10.72 -13.96 7.13
CA LEU A 61 10.94 -14.11 8.56
C LEU A 61 11.32 -15.57 8.85
N GLU A 62 12.63 -15.83 9.10
CA GLU A 62 13.01 -17.07 9.77
C GLU A 62 12.46 -17.07 11.20
N LYS A 63 11.70 -18.10 11.52
CA LYS A 63 11.30 -18.41 12.89
C LYS A 63 12.53 -18.80 13.69
N GLY A 64 13.09 -17.86 14.45
CA GLY A 64 14.09 -18.20 15.44
C GLY A 64 15.20 -17.18 15.64
N SER A 65 14.90 -16.03 16.22
CA SER A 65 15.63 -15.42 17.32
C SER A 65 15.00 -14.07 17.68
N LYS A 66 14.35 -14.03 18.84
CA LYS A 66 13.94 -12.80 19.50
C LYS A 66 15.19 -12.07 20.01
N LYS A 67 15.83 -11.28 19.17
CA LYS A 67 16.59 -10.13 19.62
C LYS A 67 15.76 -8.91 19.28
N LYS A 68 15.20 -8.29 20.31
CA LYS A 68 14.69 -6.92 20.25
C LYS A 68 15.86 -6.01 19.88
N GLN A 69 16.11 -5.85 18.58
CA GLN A 69 16.84 -4.68 18.11
C GLN A 69 15.90 -3.49 18.28
N LYS A 70 16.34 -2.51 19.06
CA LYS A 70 15.80 -1.16 19.04
C LYS A 70 15.73 -0.75 17.57
N CYS A 71 14.50 -0.58 17.06
CA CYS A 71 14.29 -0.08 15.70
C CYS A 71 14.93 1.31 15.65
N GLU A 72 16.02 1.43 14.94
CA GLU A 72 16.45 2.70 14.38
C GLU A 72 15.30 3.18 13.49
N GLU A 73 14.90 4.43 13.65
CA GLU A 73 13.83 5.04 12.88
C GLU A 73 14.20 4.99 11.40
N HIS A 74 13.66 4.02 10.68
CA HIS A 74 13.79 3.99 9.24
C HIS A 74 13.03 5.18 8.67
N PRO A 75 13.62 5.95 7.74
CA PRO A 75 12.90 6.97 6.99
C PRO A 75 11.82 6.27 6.15
N GLY A 76 10.61 6.19 6.69
CA GLY A 76 9.47 5.46 6.10
C GLY A 76 8.49 4.89 7.11
N GLN A 77 8.74 5.00 8.43
CA GLN A 77 7.71 4.68 9.41
C GLN A 77 6.55 5.66 9.26
N VAL A 78 5.43 5.14 8.78
CA VAL A 78 4.18 5.90 8.71
C VAL A 78 3.82 6.37 10.13
N PRO A 79 3.66 7.67 10.36
CA PRO A 79 3.26 8.17 11.66
C PRO A 79 1.93 7.53 12.07
N LYS A 80 1.84 7.13 13.34
CA LYS A 80 0.63 6.47 13.86
C LYS A 80 -0.54 7.42 13.74
N ARG A 81 -1.60 6.99 13.03
CA ARG A 81 -2.79 7.81 12.82
C ARG A 81 -3.42 8.23 14.17
N PRO A 82 -3.61 9.52 14.43
CA PRO A 82 -4.36 10.01 15.57
C PRO A 82 -5.82 9.53 15.54
N LYS A 83 -6.52 9.57 16.69
CA LYS A 83 -7.94 9.22 16.77
C LYS A 83 -8.81 10.17 15.94
N SER A 84 -8.47 11.46 15.95
CA SER A 84 -9.12 12.53 15.19
C SER A 84 -8.08 13.25 14.36
N ILE A 85 -8.37 13.51 13.11
CA ILE A 85 -7.53 14.31 12.20
C ILE A 85 -8.38 15.39 11.53
N PRO A 86 -7.85 16.60 11.36
CA PRO A 86 -8.52 17.63 10.58
C PRO A 86 -8.71 17.17 9.14
N ALA A 87 -9.80 17.58 8.51
CA ALA A 87 -10.11 17.20 7.15
C ALA A 87 -10.76 18.33 6.37
N ASP A 88 -10.38 18.43 5.11
CA ASP A 88 -11.00 19.31 4.13
C ASP A 88 -12.02 18.53 3.29
N ILE A 89 -13.11 19.21 2.90
CA ILE A 89 -14.11 18.66 2.01
C ILE A 89 -13.89 19.27 0.61
N VAL A 90 -13.70 18.40 -0.36
CA VAL A 90 -13.59 18.79 -1.76
C VAL A 90 -14.80 18.23 -2.51
N ARG A 91 -15.56 19.11 -3.17
CA ARG A 91 -16.68 18.74 -4.04
C ARG A 91 -16.32 18.96 -5.47
N PHE A 92 -16.55 17.99 -6.31
CA PHE A 92 -16.22 18.05 -7.73
C PHE A 92 -17.23 17.30 -8.57
N LYS A 93 -17.20 17.53 -9.87
CA LYS A 93 -18.03 16.81 -10.85
C LYS A 93 -17.16 15.83 -11.62
N ASN A 94 -17.69 14.62 -11.80
CA ASN A 94 -17.13 13.63 -12.70
C ASN A 94 -18.22 13.30 -13.75
N GLY A 95 -18.07 13.88 -14.95
CA GLY A 95 -19.14 13.88 -15.95
C GLY A 95 -20.36 14.64 -15.46
N THR A 96 -21.51 13.97 -15.36
CA THR A 96 -22.78 14.52 -14.86
C THR A 96 -22.99 14.29 -13.37
N GLU A 97 -22.14 13.52 -12.72
CA GLU A 97 -22.30 13.10 -11.33
C GLU A 97 -21.59 14.04 -10.36
N ASP A 98 -22.23 14.34 -9.24
CA ASP A 98 -21.64 15.11 -8.15
C ASP A 98 -20.87 14.17 -7.20
N TRP A 99 -19.63 14.54 -6.94
CA TRP A 99 -18.69 13.77 -6.13
C TRP A 99 -18.21 14.58 -4.94
N ILE A 100 -17.85 13.84 -3.88
CA ILE A 100 -17.26 14.42 -2.67
C ILE A 100 -16.02 13.64 -2.26
N ALA A 101 -15.03 14.36 -1.76
CA ALA A 101 -13.85 13.79 -1.13
C ALA A 101 -13.63 14.44 0.24
N PHE A 102 -13.40 13.61 1.26
CA PHE A 102 -12.90 14.02 2.56
C PHE A 102 -11.41 13.74 2.60
N VAL A 103 -10.61 14.78 2.67
CA VAL A 103 -9.15 14.72 2.68
C VAL A 103 -8.67 14.95 4.09
N GLY A 104 -8.31 13.90 4.81
CA GLY A 104 -7.73 13.99 6.14
C GLY A 104 -6.29 14.49 6.07
N LEU A 105 -5.97 15.47 6.90
CA LEU A 105 -4.67 16.13 6.93
C LEU A 105 -3.90 15.74 8.20
N GLN A 106 -2.62 15.42 8.05
CA GLN A 106 -1.69 15.29 9.17
C GLN A 106 -0.50 16.23 8.93
N ASP A 107 -0.23 17.08 9.90
CA ASP A 107 0.84 18.10 9.80
C ASP A 107 0.72 18.99 8.54
N GLY A 108 -0.53 19.30 8.14
CA GLY A 108 -0.84 20.10 6.95
C GLY A 108 -0.67 19.37 5.61
N ARG A 109 -0.38 18.07 5.63
CA ARG A 109 -0.25 17.23 4.42
C ARG A 109 -1.41 16.25 4.30
N PRO A 110 -1.87 15.94 3.07
CA PRO A 110 -2.84 14.88 2.84
C PRO A 110 -2.33 13.54 3.39
N TYR A 111 -3.14 12.91 4.23
CA TYR A 111 -2.80 11.67 4.92
C TYR A 111 -3.76 10.53 4.58
N GLU A 112 -5.04 10.84 4.45
CA GLU A 112 -6.06 9.86 4.04
C GLU A 112 -7.15 10.53 3.23
N VAL A 113 -7.79 9.76 2.36
CA VAL A 113 -8.88 10.23 1.49
C VAL A 113 -10.04 9.25 1.59
N PHE A 114 -11.25 9.80 1.66
CA PHE A 114 -12.52 9.08 1.50
C PHE A 114 -13.27 9.79 0.38
N THR A 115 -13.60 9.10 -0.68
CA THR A 115 -14.26 9.71 -1.85
C THR A 115 -15.28 8.78 -2.46
N GLY A 116 -16.27 9.37 -3.07
CA GLY A 116 -17.30 8.67 -3.80
C GLY A 116 -18.36 9.61 -4.34
N LYS A 117 -19.33 9.03 -5.02
CA LYS A 117 -20.49 9.72 -5.55
C LYS A 117 -21.42 10.18 -4.41
N ILE A 118 -21.99 11.35 -4.55
CA ILE A 118 -23.01 11.86 -3.62
C ILE A 118 -24.37 11.31 -4.03
N GLU A 119 -24.93 10.47 -3.18
CA GLU A 119 -26.35 10.14 -3.25
C GLU A 119 -27.10 11.11 -2.34
N GLU A 120 -28.05 11.86 -2.92
CA GLU A 120 -28.76 12.95 -2.22
C GLU A 120 -29.45 12.48 -0.94
N ASP A 121 -29.89 11.22 -0.90
CA ASP A 121 -30.58 10.64 0.26
C ASP A 121 -29.63 10.07 1.33
N ALA A 122 -28.37 9.80 0.99
CA ALA A 122 -27.44 9.14 1.90
C ALA A 122 -26.65 10.09 2.79
N MET A 123 -26.39 11.32 2.33
CA MET A 123 -25.54 12.25 3.06
C MET A 123 -25.86 13.71 2.72
N TYR A 124 -26.27 14.48 3.72
CA TYR A 124 -26.45 15.93 3.58
C TYR A 124 -25.37 16.69 4.34
N ILE A 125 -24.52 17.42 3.62
CA ILE A 125 -23.58 18.38 4.17
C ILE A 125 -23.85 19.74 3.54
N PRO A 126 -24.13 20.78 4.34
CA PRO A 126 -24.32 22.12 3.81
C PRO A 126 -23.14 22.55 2.92
N ARG A 127 -23.41 23.15 1.77
CA ARG A 127 -22.37 23.57 0.79
C ARG A 127 -21.33 24.53 1.36
N LYS A 128 -21.64 25.22 2.45
CA LYS A 128 -20.74 26.17 3.13
C LYS A 128 -19.73 25.50 4.05
N ILE A 129 -19.87 24.19 4.31
CA ILE A 129 -18.97 23.46 5.19
C ILE A 129 -17.87 22.81 4.33
N ASP A 130 -16.67 23.34 4.46
CA ASP A 130 -15.50 22.86 3.71
C ASP A 130 -14.46 22.20 4.62
N LYS A 131 -14.64 22.27 5.95
CA LYS A 131 -13.70 21.73 6.94
C LYS A 131 -14.39 20.98 8.03
N GLY A 132 -13.68 19.99 8.58
CA GLY A 132 -14.15 19.20 9.71
C GLY A 132 -13.05 18.29 10.25
N TYR A 133 -13.47 17.20 10.87
CA TYR A 133 -12.58 16.21 11.46
C TYR A 133 -13.03 14.80 11.09
N ILE A 134 -12.09 13.94 10.74
CA ILE A 134 -12.35 12.52 10.56
C ILE A 134 -11.96 11.81 11.85
N ILE A 135 -12.95 11.19 12.50
CA ILE A 135 -12.80 10.49 13.76
C ILE A 135 -12.83 8.98 13.50
N LYS A 136 -11.82 8.28 14.02
CA LYS A 136 -11.79 6.83 13.99
C LYS A 136 -12.42 6.26 15.24
N VAL A 137 -13.52 5.55 15.09
CA VAL A 137 -14.24 4.85 16.14
C VAL A 137 -13.95 3.34 16.01
N ARG A 138 -13.81 2.65 17.15
CA ARG A 138 -13.81 1.19 17.21
C ARG A 138 -15.18 0.74 17.73
N GLU A 139 -15.83 -0.10 16.97
CA GLU A 139 -17.07 -0.74 17.38
C GLU A 139 -16.79 -1.90 18.37
N GLU A 140 -17.79 -2.40 19.05
CA GLU A 140 -17.63 -3.48 20.06
C GLU A 140 -17.14 -4.80 19.46
N ASP A 141 -17.45 -5.04 18.19
CA ASP A 141 -17.00 -6.19 17.40
C ASP A 141 -15.53 -6.09 16.93
N GLY A 142 -14.83 -4.97 17.28
CA GLY A 142 -13.45 -4.69 16.89
C GLY A 142 -13.32 -4.06 15.51
N THR A 143 -14.42 -3.89 14.76
CA THR A 143 -14.39 -3.22 13.46
C THR A 143 -14.05 -1.73 13.60
N LYS A 144 -13.53 -1.16 12.53
CA LYS A 144 -13.14 0.25 12.48
C LYS A 144 -14.16 1.02 11.66
N ARG A 145 -14.77 2.03 12.28
CA ARG A 145 -15.65 2.98 11.63
C ARG A 145 -14.97 4.35 11.58
N TYR A 146 -15.22 5.10 10.52
CA TYR A 146 -14.75 6.45 10.34
C TYR A 146 -15.96 7.37 10.25
N ASP A 147 -16.01 8.37 11.11
CA ASP A 147 -17.08 9.34 11.19
C ASP A 147 -16.53 10.71 10.82
N PHE A 148 -17.31 11.50 10.09
CA PHE A 148 -16.96 12.89 9.80
C PHE A 148 -17.74 13.83 10.70
N GLN A 149 -17.03 14.72 11.38
CA GLN A 149 -17.59 15.69 12.32
C GLN A 149 -17.30 17.11 11.85
N TYR A 150 -18.31 17.96 11.84
CA TYR A 150 -18.16 19.36 11.50
C TYR A 150 -19.01 20.24 12.42
N THR A 151 -18.61 21.49 12.56
CA THR A 151 -19.34 22.49 13.33
C THR A 151 -20.10 23.39 12.38
N ASP A 152 -21.39 23.57 12.62
CA ASP A 152 -22.21 24.46 11.83
C ASP A 152 -22.02 25.94 12.24
N ARG A 153 -22.68 26.84 11.53
CA ARG A 153 -22.61 28.29 11.78
C ARG A 153 -23.17 28.72 13.16
N TYR A 154 -23.92 27.85 13.81
CA TYR A 154 -24.51 28.10 15.11
C TYR A 154 -23.70 27.50 16.25
N GLY A 155 -22.57 26.87 15.95
CA GLY A 155 -21.68 26.23 16.91
C GLY A 155 -22.08 24.81 17.29
N TYR A 156 -23.09 24.24 16.66
CA TYR A 156 -23.48 22.84 16.89
C TYR A 156 -22.56 21.89 16.14
N THR A 157 -22.14 20.85 16.82
CA THR A 157 -21.32 19.80 16.23
C THR A 157 -22.21 18.71 15.64
N ASN A 158 -22.13 18.54 14.33
CA ASN A 158 -22.83 17.51 13.60
C ASN A 158 -21.88 16.38 13.25
N THR A 159 -22.35 15.13 13.31
CA THR A 159 -21.53 13.95 13.02
C THR A 159 -22.22 13.09 11.97
N ILE A 160 -21.50 12.79 10.91
CA ILE A 160 -21.90 11.83 9.87
C ILE A 160 -21.17 10.52 10.17
N GLY A 161 -21.92 9.52 10.57
CA GLY A 161 -21.38 8.22 10.94
C GLY A 161 -21.04 7.35 9.72
N GLY A 162 -19.93 6.63 9.81
CA GLY A 162 -19.60 5.59 8.86
C GLY A 162 -19.32 6.06 7.44
N ILE A 163 -18.57 7.16 7.24
CA ILE A 163 -18.27 7.70 5.89
C ILE A 163 -17.66 6.66 4.94
N SER A 164 -17.01 5.63 5.45
CA SER A 164 -16.48 4.53 4.65
C SER A 164 -17.55 3.57 4.11
N ARG A 165 -18.76 3.61 4.69
CA ARG A 165 -19.89 2.77 4.29
C ARG A 165 -20.87 3.52 3.37
N LEU A 166 -20.68 4.84 3.22
CA LEU A 166 -21.53 5.70 2.38
C LEU A 166 -21.13 5.65 0.90
N PHE A 167 -19.97 5.13 0.60
CA PHE A 167 -19.43 5.05 -0.75
C PHE A 167 -19.36 3.60 -1.23
N ASP A 168 -19.52 3.39 -2.51
CA ASP A 168 -19.38 2.10 -3.16
C ASP A 168 -18.05 1.44 -2.82
N GLU A 169 -18.04 0.12 -2.69
CA GLU A 169 -16.89 -0.66 -2.26
C GLU A 169 -15.68 -0.46 -3.19
N GLU A 170 -15.90 -0.30 -4.47
CA GLU A 170 -14.84 -0.05 -5.45
C GLU A 170 -14.10 1.25 -5.14
N PHE A 171 -14.82 2.36 -4.96
CA PHE A 171 -14.23 3.66 -4.64
C PHE A 171 -13.58 3.66 -3.26
N TRP A 172 -14.13 2.92 -2.31
CA TRP A 172 -13.53 2.71 -1.02
C TRP A 172 -12.18 2.00 -1.11
N ASN A 173 -12.02 1.00 -1.99
CA ASN A 173 -10.77 0.28 -2.18
C ASN A 173 -9.71 1.18 -2.84
N TYR A 174 -10.06 1.99 -3.83
CA TYR A 174 -9.16 3.00 -4.39
C TYR A 174 -8.75 4.06 -3.35
N ALA A 175 -9.69 4.53 -2.55
CA ALA A 175 -9.40 5.49 -1.48
C ALA A 175 -8.42 4.93 -0.44
N LYS A 176 -8.53 3.65 -0.09
CA LYS A 176 -7.55 2.96 0.79
C LYS A 176 -6.16 2.91 0.17
N LEU A 177 -6.07 2.58 -1.12
CA LEU A 177 -4.79 2.52 -1.84
C LEU A 177 -4.12 3.90 -1.85
N ILE A 178 -4.85 4.94 -2.27
CA ILE A 178 -4.38 6.33 -2.26
C ILE A 178 -3.94 6.75 -0.87
N SER A 179 -4.75 6.47 0.16
CA SER A 179 -4.41 6.77 1.55
C SER A 179 -3.14 6.04 2.01
N GLY A 180 -2.94 4.80 1.57
CA GLY A 180 -1.71 4.04 1.83
C GLY A 180 -0.48 4.75 1.27
N VAL A 181 -0.55 5.17 0.02
CA VAL A 181 0.54 5.87 -0.68
C VAL A 181 0.83 7.23 -0.04
N LEU A 182 -0.20 8.02 0.31
CA LEU A 182 -0.06 9.32 0.97
C LEU A 182 0.61 9.20 2.34
N ARG A 183 0.25 8.17 3.12
CA ARG A 183 0.86 7.88 4.44
C ARG A 183 2.35 7.60 4.37
N HIS A 184 2.81 7.02 3.26
CA HIS A 184 4.22 6.76 3.00
C HIS A 184 4.96 7.97 2.40
N GLY A 185 4.34 9.16 2.40
CA GLY A 185 4.97 10.42 2.04
C GLY A 185 5.12 10.65 0.54
N MET A 186 4.40 9.92 -0.31
CA MET A 186 4.39 10.21 -1.74
C MET A 186 3.67 11.55 -2.00
N PRO A 187 4.29 12.50 -2.71
CA PRO A 187 3.63 13.75 -3.08
C PRO A 187 2.39 13.49 -3.96
N ILE A 188 1.33 14.27 -3.73
CA ILE A 188 0.06 14.09 -4.45
C ILE A 188 0.22 14.33 -5.96
N GLU A 189 1.16 15.18 -6.35
CA GLU A 189 1.51 15.46 -7.75
C GLU A 189 2.01 14.22 -8.49
N LYS A 190 2.74 13.34 -7.79
CA LYS A 190 3.21 12.07 -8.36
C LYS A 190 2.09 11.06 -8.50
N LEU A 191 1.09 11.08 -7.62
CA LEU A 191 -0.10 10.24 -7.72
C LEU A 191 -0.93 10.59 -8.96
N SER A 192 -1.08 11.88 -9.27
CA SER A 192 -1.81 12.32 -10.47
C SER A 192 -1.10 11.91 -11.77
N LEU A 193 0.24 11.89 -11.78
CA LEU A 193 1.03 11.46 -12.93
C LEU A 193 0.88 9.97 -13.25
N ILE A 194 0.66 9.11 -12.26
CA ILE A 194 0.41 7.68 -12.48
C ILE A 194 -0.86 7.46 -13.30
N HIS A 195 -1.89 8.28 -13.08
CA HIS A 195 -3.14 8.22 -13.84
C HIS A 195 -3.03 8.76 -15.28
N ILE A 196 -2.09 9.69 -15.53
CA ILE A 196 -1.92 10.33 -16.84
C ILE A 196 -1.02 9.51 -17.77
N SER A 197 -0.11 8.72 -17.21
CA SER A 197 0.89 7.96 -17.97
C SER A 197 0.47 6.54 -18.35
N GLU A 198 -0.67 6.02 -17.88
CA GLU A 198 -1.24 4.80 -18.43
C GLU A 198 -2.15 5.14 -19.62
N PRO A 199 -1.67 4.94 -20.87
CA PRO A 199 -2.58 4.95 -22.01
C PRO A 199 -3.57 3.82 -21.79
N THR A 200 -4.85 4.17 -21.79
CA THR A 200 -5.99 3.23 -21.80
C THR A 200 -5.75 2.13 -22.84
N ARG A 201 -5.16 1.01 -22.43
CA ARG A 201 -5.07 -0.22 -23.24
C ARG A 201 -6.43 -0.94 -23.30
N HIS A 202 -7.52 -0.21 -23.35
CA HIS A 202 -8.86 -0.78 -23.52
C HIS A 202 -9.41 -0.71 -24.96
N SER A 203 -8.56 -0.49 -25.97
CA SER A 203 -9.03 -0.48 -27.35
C SER A 203 -8.35 -1.49 -28.28
N LEU A 204 -7.76 -2.56 -27.76
CA LEU A 204 -7.20 -3.63 -28.61
C LEU A 204 -7.58 -5.03 -28.08
N ILE A 205 -8.88 -5.28 -27.87
CA ILE A 205 -9.45 -6.62 -28.00
C ILE A 205 -10.71 -6.44 -28.84
N SER A 206 -10.51 -6.37 -30.11
CA SER A 206 -11.52 -6.63 -31.12
C SER A 206 -10.84 -7.47 -32.20
N TYR A 207 -11.06 -8.79 -32.10
CA TYR A 207 -10.65 -9.87 -33.00
C TYR A 207 -9.18 -10.09 -33.25
#